data_1a05bb6e0721f16657f04e5065c4d8ea
#
_entry.id   1a05bb6e0721f16657f04e5065c4d8ea
#
_cell.length_a   1.000
_cell.length_b   1.000
_cell.length_c   1.000
_cell.angle_alpha   90.00
_cell.angle_beta   90.00
_cell.angle_gamma   90.00
#
_symmetry.space_group_name_H-M   'P 1'
#
loop_
_entity.id
_entity.type
_entity.pdbx_description
1 polymer ?
#
loop_
_entity_poly.entity_id
_entity_poly.type
_entity_poly.pdbx_seq_one_letter_code
_entity_poly.pdbx_strand_id
1 'polypeptide(L)'
;MIRVLLADDENLIRTALASLLAIQDDLQVVAQAASGDEALVMARRHRPDVAVLDLQMPGLDGIAVAEQLVTELPACGSLILTSYGRPGHLKRALAAGVRGFLPKTVSAQVLADVVRTVHRGGRYVDPELAADAISAGDSPLTPREADVLELAAGGAPVDEIANRAALTPGTVRNYLSSAAAKLGAANRHEAVQLARSRGWI
;
A
#
# COMPACT_ATOMS: atom_id res chain seq x y z
N MET A 1 -24.90 2.46 9.69
CA MET A 1 -23.58 2.25 10.33
C MET A 1 -22.67 1.64 9.28
N ILE A 2 -21.56 2.30 8.96
CA ILE A 2 -20.61 1.87 7.93
C ILE A 2 -19.74 0.75 8.52
N ARG A 3 -19.71 -0.39 7.87
CA ARG A 3 -18.98 -1.59 8.30
C ARG A 3 -17.56 -1.55 7.73
N VAL A 4 -16.57 -1.54 8.61
CA VAL A 4 -15.15 -1.38 8.23
C VAL A 4 -14.38 -2.67 8.50
N LEU A 5 -13.64 -3.16 7.52
CA LEU A 5 -12.54 -4.11 7.69
C LEU A 5 -11.26 -3.29 7.86
N LEU A 6 -10.44 -3.63 8.85
CA LEU A 6 -9.13 -3.02 9.08
C LEU A 6 -8.04 -4.08 8.95
N ALA A 7 -7.10 -3.88 8.03
CA ALA A 7 -5.97 -4.79 7.82
C ALA A 7 -4.64 -4.04 7.93
N ASP A 8 -3.77 -4.50 8.83
CA ASP A 8 -2.46 -3.93 9.13
C ASP A 8 -1.64 -5.00 9.86
N ASP A 9 -0.40 -5.26 9.49
CA ASP A 9 0.42 -6.27 10.15
C ASP A 9 0.98 -5.79 11.50
N GLU A 10 1.05 -4.48 11.70
CA GLU A 10 1.46 -3.88 12.97
C GLU A 10 0.32 -3.89 13.99
N ASN A 11 0.35 -4.86 14.93
CA ASN A 11 -0.71 -5.05 15.92
C ASN A 11 -1.06 -3.78 16.74
N LEU A 12 -0.05 -2.98 17.09
CA LEU A 12 -0.26 -1.75 17.86
C LEU A 12 -1.05 -0.72 17.04
N ILE A 13 -0.66 -0.51 15.79
CA ILE A 13 -1.32 0.43 14.88
C ILE A 13 -2.74 -0.05 14.59
N ARG A 14 -2.92 -1.32 14.25
CA ARG A 14 -4.24 -1.91 13.99
C ARG A 14 -5.19 -1.73 15.18
N THR A 15 -4.72 -2.01 16.39
CA THR A 15 -5.54 -1.84 17.63
C THR A 15 -5.89 -0.37 17.88
N ALA A 16 -4.92 0.54 17.69
CA ALA A 16 -5.14 1.96 17.88
C ALA A 16 -6.17 2.51 16.86
N LEU A 17 -6.02 2.16 15.57
CA LEU A 17 -6.95 2.57 14.51
C LEU A 17 -8.36 2.01 14.75
N ALA A 18 -8.48 0.74 15.18
CA ALA A 18 -9.76 0.16 15.53
C ALA A 18 -10.46 0.93 16.66
N SER A 19 -9.71 1.30 17.70
CA SER A 19 -10.22 2.08 18.83
C SER A 19 -10.64 3.49 18.41
N LEU A 20 -9.86 4.15 17.56
CA LEU A 20 -10.16 5.48 17.04
C LEU A 20 -11.41 5.50 16.14
N LEU A 21 -11.58 4.49 15.29
CA LEU A 21 -12.78 4.37 14.48
C LEU A 21 -14.02 4.00 15.31
N ALA A 22 -13.86 3.23 16.38
CA ALA A 22 -14.97 2.86 17.28
C ALA A 22 -15.56 4.05 18.07
N ILE A 23 -14.85 5.18 18.18
CA ILE A 23 -15.36 6.41 18.80
C ILE A 23 -16.42 7.09 17.93
N GLN A 24 -16.42 6.79 16.63
CA GLN A 24 -17.37 7.38 15.67
C GLN A 24 -18.70 6.61 15.71
N ASP A 25 -19.79 7.29 16.00
CA ASP A 25 -21.13 6.66 16.15
C ASP A 25 -21.65 5.95 14.89
N ASP A 26 -21.18 6.36 13.71
CA ASP A 26 -21.63 5.84 12.42
C ASP A 26 -20.70 4.80 11.80
N LEU A 27 -19.55 4.50 12.44
CA LEU A 27 -18.57 3.51 11.97
C LEU A 27 -18.53 2.28 12.88
N GLN A 28 -18.35 1.11 12.28
CA GLN A 28 -18.18 -0.14 13.02
C GLN A 28 -17.05 -0.97 12.41
N VAL A 29 -15.99 -1.22 13.16
CA VAL A 29 -14.96 -2.20 12.77
C VAL A 29 -15.53 -3.60 12.97
N VAL A 30 -15.87 -4.26 11.87
CA VAL A 30 -16.50 -5.60 11.88
C VAL A 30 -15.51 -6.73 11.77
N ALA A 31 -14.28 -6.45 11.33
CA ALA A 31 -13.20 -7.42 11.24
C ALA A 31 -11.84 -6.72 11.27
N GLN A 32 -10.84 -7.45 11.75
CA GLN A 32 -9.43 -7.06 11.71
C GLN A 32 -8.63 -8.20 11.10
N ALA A 33 -7.53 -7.87 10.41
CA ALA A 33 -6.63 -8.82 9.78
C ALA A 33 -5.16 -8.36 9.93
N ALA A 34 -4.24 -9.31 10.07
CA ALA A 34 -2.80 -9.06 10.20
C ALA A 34 -2.01 -9.36 8.91
N SER A 35 -2.70 -9.77 7.83
CA SER A 35 -2.11 -10.04 6.53
C SER A 35 -3.11 -9.83 5.41
N GLY A 36 -2.63 -9.73 4.17
CA GLY A 36 -3.52 -9.58 3.03
C GLY A 36 -4.41 -10.81 2.78
N ASP A 37 -3.88 -12.00 2.97
CA ASP A 37 -4.66 -13.24 2.82
C ASP A 37 -5.79 -13.32 3.86
N GLU A 38 -5.49 -12.99 5.11
CA GLU A 38 -6.49 -12.91 6.18
C GLU A 38 -7.54 -11.83 5.89
N ALA A 39 -7.12 -10.68 5.35
CA ALA A 39 -8.03 -9.60 4.97
C ALA A 39 -9.08 -10.06 3.96
N LEU A 40 -8.71 -10.83 2.94
CA LEU A 40 -9.64 -11.40 1.97
C LEU A 40 -10.62 -12.40 2.61
N VAL A 41 -10.13 -13.28 3.48
CA VAL A 41 -10.99 -14.23 4.21
C VAL A 41 -12.01 -13.47 5.06
N MET A 42 -11.58 -12.45 5.80
CA MET A 42 -12.45 -11.62 6.62
C MET A 42 -13.43 -10.78 5.79
N ALA A 43 -12.99 -10.25 4.65
CA ALA A 43 -13.87 -9.49 3.75
C ALA A 43 -15.01 -10.37 3.20
N ARG A 44 -14.71 -11.59 2.75
CA ARG A 44 -15.73 -12.55 2.28
C ARG A 44 -16.74 -12.90 3.35
N ARG A 45 -16.26 -13.11 4.59
CA ARG A 45 -17.09 -13.50 5.75
C ARG A 45 -17.96 -12.35 6.25
N HIS A 46 -17.38 -11.17 6.41
CA HIS A 46 -18.05 -10.05 7.08
C HIS A 46 -18.68 -9.05 6.13
N ARG A 47 -18.37 -9.11 4.82
CA ARG A 47 -18.89 -8.21 3.79
C ARG A 47 -18.88 -6.74 4.24
N PRO A 48 -17.69 -6.15 4.46
CA PRO A 48 -17.58 -4.76 4.87
C PRO A 48 -18.00 -3.81 3.75
N ASP A 49 -18.42 -2.61 4.12
CA ASP A 49 -18.69 -1.51 3.19
C ASP A 49 -17.39 -0.84 2.73
N VAL A 50 -16.39 -0.78 3.64
CA VAL A 50 -15.08 -0.20 3.36
C VAL A 50 -13.98 -1.08 3.96
N ALA A 51 -12.94 -1.36 3.16
CA ALA A 51 -11.71 -1.99 3.60
C ALA A 51 -10.61 -0.93 3.75
N VAL A 52 -10.11 -0.75 4.95
CA VAL A 52 -8.92 0.07 5.28
C VAL A 52 -7.74 -0.87 5.35
N LEU A 53 -6.80 -0.73 4.42
CA LEU A 53 -5.73 -1.68 4.17
C LEU A 53 -4.37 -0.98 4.33
N ASP A 54 -3.48 -1.55 5.13
CA ASP A 54 -2.08 -1.15 5.04
C ASP A 54 -1.51 -1.55 3.67
N LEU A 55 -0.63 -0.70 3.16
CA LEU A 55 0.04 -0.95 1.90
C LEU A 55 0.94 -2.19 1.97
N GLN A 56 1.72 -2.32 3.04
CA GLN A 56 2.72 -3.37 3.19
C GLN A 56 2.26 -4.40 4.23
N MET A 57 1.87 -5.57 3.78
CA MET A 57 1.48 -6.69 4.65
C MET A 57 2.14 -7.99 4.18
N PRO A 58 2.34 -8.96 5.08
CA PRO A 58 2.77 -10.31 4.69
C PRO A 58 1.78 -10.97 3.72
N GLY A 59 2.32 -11.75 2.78
CA GLY A 59 1.54 -12.39 1.73
C GLY A 59 1.12 -11.40 0.64
N LEU A 60 -0.14 -11.06 0.56
CA LEU A 60 -0.66 -10.06 -0.37
C LEU A 60 -0.50 -8.64 0.20
N ASP A 61 0.02 -7.72 -0.62
CA ASP A 61 0.04 -6.29 -0.27
C ASP A 61 -1.39 -5.70 -0.33
N GLY A 62 -1.60 -4.53 0.29
CA GLY A 62 -2.92 -3.90 0.34
C GLY A 62 -3.50 -3.56 -1.03
N ILE A 63 -2.65 -3.31 -2.04
CA ILE A 63 -3.10 -3.04 -3.41
C ILE A 63 -3.62 -4.33 -4.05
N ALA A 64 -2.91 -5.44 -3.88
CA ALA A 64 -3.35 -6.75 -4.39
C ALA A 64 -4.66 -7.21 -3.72
N VAL A 65 -4.83 -6.93 -2.42
CA VAL A 65 -6.11 -7.16 -1.71
C VAL A 65 -7.21 -6.30 -2.33
N ALA A 66 -6.98 -5.00 -2.54
CA ALA A 66 -7.96 -4.10 -3.14
C ALA A 66 -8.38 -4.55 -4.55
N GLU A 67 -7.44 -5.01 -5.37
CA GLU A 67 -7.67 -5.54 -6.73
C GLU A 67 -8.62 -6.75 -6.72
N GLN A 68 -8.41 -7.67 -5.78
CA GLN A 68 -9.33 -8.82 -5.60
C GLN A 68 -10.71 -8.39 -5.08
N LEU A 69 -10.76 -7.43 -4.13
CA LEU A 69 -12.02 -6.91 -3.61
C LEU A 69 -12.87 -6.25 -4.68
N VAL A 70 -12.29 -5.53 -5.63
CA VAL A 70 -13.04 -4.94 -6.78
C VAL A 70 -13.77 -6.02 -7.57
N THR A 71 -13.19 -7.20 -7.72
CA THR A 71 -13.80 -8.31 -8.46
C THR A 71 -14.79 -9.10 -7.61
N GLU A 72 -14.42 -9.43 -6.37
CA GLU A 72 -15.18 -10.33 -5.51
C GLU A 72 -16.30 -9.63 -4.72
N LEU A 73 -16.08 -8.38 -4.32
CA LEU A 73 -16.97 -7.57 -3.50
C LEU A 73 -17.05 -6.12 -4.05
N PRO A 74 -17.61 -5.89 -5.24
CA PRO A 74 -17.58 -4.60 -5.92
C PRO A 74 -18.27 -3.46 -5.14
N ALA A 75 -19.13 -3.78 -4.19
CA ALA A 75 -19.74 -2.82 -3.28
C ALA A 75 -18.79 -2.34 -2.17
N CYS A 76 -17.73 -3.09 -1.87
CA CYS A 76 -16.75 -2.72 -0.86
C CYS A 76 -15.74 -1.70 -1.42
N GLY A 77 -15.75 -0.48 -0.89
CA GLY A 77 -14.73 0.51 -1.23
C GLY A 77 -13.41 0.21 -0.53
N SER A 78 -12.26 0.41 -1.21
CA SER A 78 -10.95 0.23 -0.60
C SER A 78 -10.23 1.56 -0.37
N LEU A 79 -9.52 1.64 0.75
CA LEU A 79 -8.71 2.75 1.21
C LEU A 79 -7.35 2.21 1.64
N ILE A 80 -6.27 2.74 1.10
CA ILE A 80 -4.90 2.41 1.51
C ILE A 80 -4.41 3.40 2.57
N LEU A 81 -3.87 2.86 3.67
CA LEU A 81 -3.04 3.59 4.62
C LEU A 81 -1.58 3.19 4.40
N THR A 82 -0.66 4.16 4.43
CA THR A 82 0.76 3.87 4.22
C THR A 82 1.66 4.68 5.14
N SER A 83 2.72 4.06 5.65
CA SER A 83 3.79 4.78 6.33
C SER A 83 4.69 5.55 5.34
N TYR A 84 4.71 5.12 4.06
CA TYR A 84 5.54 5.69 3.01
C TYR A 84 4.73 5.79 1.70
N GLY A 85 4.16 6.97 1.47
CA GLY A 85 3.38 7.25 0.26
C GLY A 85 4.26 7.55 -0.95
N ARG A 86 4.74 6.50 -1.65
CA ARG A 86 5.54 6.73 -2.86
C ARG A 86 4.68 6.96 -4.08
N PRO A 87 5.15 7.79 -5.01
CA PRO A 87 4.46 8.07 -6.27
C PRO A 87 4.01 6.85 -7.04
N GLY A 88 4.86 5.82 -7.12
CA GLY A 88 4.54 4.57 -7.81
C GLY A 88 3.41 3.77 -7.15
N HIS A 89 3.33 3.79 -5.82
CA HIS A 89 2.26 3.10 -5.08
C HIS A 89 0.90 3.77 -5.31
N LEU A 90 0.85 5.10 -5.31
CA LEU A 90 -0.39 5.81 -5.58
C LEU A 90 -0.94 5.48 -6.99
N LYS A 91 -0.09 5.52 -8.02
CA LYS A 91 -0.51 5.17 -9.39
C LYS A 91 -1.04 3.74 -9.48
N ARG A 92 -0.33 2.76 -8.86
CA ARG A 92 -0.78 1.36 -8.80
C ARG A 92 -2.11 1.22 -8.06
N ALA A 93 -2.26 1.86 -6.89
CA ALA A 93 -3.47 1.81 -6.10
C ALA A 93 -4.69 2.35 -6.87
N LEU A 94 -4.53 3.49 -7.56
CA LEU A 94 -5.60 4.05 -8.38
C LEU A 94 -5.97 3.17 -9.57
N ALA A 95 -4.99 2.53 -10.22
CA ALA A 95 -5.22 1.58 -11.31
C ALA A 95 -5.94 0.31 -10.81
N ALA A 96 -5.66 -0.14 -9.59
CA ALA A 96 -6.32 -1.26 -8.92
C ALA A 96 -7.74 -0.93 -8.39
N GLY A 97 -8.22 0.30 -8.61
CA GLY A 97 -9.57 0.71 -8.19
C GLY A 97 -9.68 1.21 -6.75
N VAL A 98 -8.57 1.41 -6.05
CA VAL A 98 -8.54 2.03 -4.71
C VAL A 98 -9.17 3.42 -4.78
N ARG A 99 -10.01 3.74 -3.79
CA ARG A 99 -10.74 5.01 -3.73
C ARG A 99 -10.15 5.98 -2.71
N GLY A 100 -9.40 5.49 -1.72
CA GLY A 100 -8.71 6.32 -0.73
C GLY A 100 -7.22 6.01 -0.65
N PHE A 101 -6.37 7.03 -0.54
CA PHE A 101 -4.93 6.84 -0.35
C PHE A 101 -4.39 7.91 0.61
N LEU A 102 -3.90 7.49 1.79
CA LEU A 102 -3.57 8.33 2.92
C LEU A 102 -2.27 7.89 3.60
N PRO A 103 -1.48 8.81 4.17
CA PRO A 103 -0.42 8.44 5.08
C PRO A 103 -0.99 8.02 6.45
N LYS A 104 -0.32 7.09 7.16
CA LYS A 104 -0.71 6.67 8.53
C LYS A 104 -0.61 7.81 9.57
N THR A 105 -0.03 8.96 9.19
CA THR A 105 0.12 10.15 10.04
C THR A 105 -1.12 11.04 10.09
N VAL A 106 -2.17 10.75 9.29
CA VAL A 106 -3.42 11.53 9.32
C VAL A 106 -4.12 11.43 10.67
N SER A 107 -4.89 12.46 11.01
CA SER A 107 -5.71 12.41 12.23
C SER A 107 -6.85 11.37 12.08
N ALA A 108 -7.31 10.87 13.23
CA ALA A 108 -8.46 9.96 13.27
C ALA A 108 -9.71 10.55 12.59
N GLN A 109 -9.91 11.87 12.71
CA GLN A 109 -11.04 12.55 12.08
C GLN A 109 -10.93 12.51 10.55
N VAL A 110 -9.76 12.80 9.99
CA VAL A 110 -9.53 12.72 8.53
C VAL A 110 -9.76 11.29 8.03
N LEU A 111 -9.23 10.29 8.74
CA LEU A 111 -9.47 8.89 8.38
C LEU A 111 -10.96 8.55 8.35
N ALA A 112 -11.71 8.93 9.39
CA ALA A 112 -13.16 8.69 9.46
C ALA A 112 -13.91 9.38 8.31
N ASP A 113 -13.56 10.62 7.98
CA ASP A 113 -14.20 11.37 6.89
C ASP A 113 -13.88 10.76 5.52
N VAL A 114 -12.68 10.23 5.34
CA VAL A 114 -12.32 9.52 4.11
C VAL A 114 -13.03 8.17 4.02
N VAL A 115 -13.19 7.42 5.11
CA VAL A 115 -14.03 6.20 5.15
C VAL A 115 -15.45 6.51 4.69
N ARG A 116 -16.06 7.61 5.20
CA ARG A 116 -17.39 8.07 4.76
C ARG A 116 -17.42 8.44 3.28
N THR A 117 -16.38 9.09 2.80
CA THR A 117 -16.26 9.49 1.38
C THR A 117 -16.18 8.27 0.48
N VAL A 118 -15.33 7.29 0.82
CA VAL A 118 -15.18 6.02 0.09
C VAL A 118 -16.48 5.22 0.09
N HIS A 119 -17.16 5.13 1.25
CA HIS A 119 -18.46 4.48 1.36
C HIS A 119 -19.52 5.05 0.41
N ARG A 120 -19.54 6.37 0.23
CA ARG A 120 -20.43 7.07 -0.71
C ARG A 120 -20.00 6.95 -2.18
N GLY A 121 -18.96 6.19 -2.48
CA GLY A 121 -18.41 6.02 -3.82
C GLY A 121 -17.46 7.14 -4.28
N GLY A 122 -17.17 8.11 -3.41
CA GLY A 122 -16.20 9.17 -3.68
C GLY A 122 -14.75 8.68 -3.65
N ARG A 123 -13.84 9.57 -4.01
CA ARG A 123 -12.39 9.34 -3.97
C ARG A 123 -11.71 10.39 -3.12
N TYR A 124 -10.65 10.00 -2.44
CA TYR A 124 -9.77 10.90 -1.71
C TYR A 124 -8.32 10.44 -1.85
N VAL A 125 -7.47 11.35 -2.24
CA VAL A 125 -6.01 11.18 -2.22
C VAL A 125 -5.44 12.32 -1.40
N ASP A 126 -4.53 11.98 -0.50
CA ASP A 126 -3.81 13.01 0.25
C ASP A 126 -3.11 13.99 -0.70
N PRO A 127 -3.27 15.31 -0.52
CA PRO A 127 -2.75 16.30 -1.46
C PRO A 127 -1.23 16.28 -1.64
N GLU A 128 -0.47 16.01 -0.57
CA GLU A 128 0.99 15.94 -0.64
C GLU A 128 1.42 14.70 -1.44
N LEU A 129 0.82 13.53 -1.17
CA LEU A 129 1.08 12.31 -1.93
C LEU A 129 0.68 12.45 -3.41
N ALA A 130 -0.39 13.20 -3.70
CA ALA A 130 -0.79 13.49 -5.07
C ALA A 130 0.23 14.40 -5.78
N ALA A 131 0.70 15.46 -5.11
CA ALA A 131 1.70 16.37 -5.65
C ALA A 131 3.03 15.65 -5.93
N ASP A 132 3.48 14.78 -5.03
CA ASP A 132 4.68 13.96 -5.19
C ASP A 132 4.54 13.01 -6.39
N ALA A 133 3.37 12.37 -6.54
CA ALA A 133 3.12 11.46 -7.65
C ALA A 133 3.09 12.16 -9.03
N ILE A 134 2.61 13.40 -9.07
CA ILE A 134 2.63 14.23 -10.28
C ILE A 134 4.07 14.66 -10.60
N SER A 135 4.83 15.10 -9.60
CA SER A 135 6.20 15.59 -9.75
C SER A 135 7.18 14.49 -10.16
N ALA A 136 7.00 13.27 -9.69
CA ALA A 136 7.87 12.13 -9.98
C ALA A 136 7.78 11.65 -11.44
N GLY A 137 6.72 12.01 -12.17
CA GLY A 137 6.50 11.53 -13.53
C GLY A 137 6.29 10.00 -13.62
N ASP A 138 6.56 9.42 -14.79
CA ASP A 138 6.45 7.97 -14.98
C ASP A 138 7.75 7.27 -14.64
N SER A 139 7.69 6.30 -13.74
CA SER A 139 8.83 5.46 -13.41
C SER A 139 9.08 4.45 -14.55
N PRO A 140 10.32 4.28 -15.02
CA PRO A 140 10.66 3.22 -15.96
C PRO A 140 10.73 1.83 -15.30
N LEU A 141 10.67 1.80 -13.96
CA LEU A 141 10.75 0.57 -13.19
C LEU A 141 9.40 -0.14 -13.17
N THR A 142 9.43 -1.46 -13.26
CA THR A 142 8.28 -2.28 -12.91
C THR A 142 8.06 -2.24 -11.39
N PRO A 143 6.86 -2.56 -10.88
CA PRO A 143 6.60 -2.64 -9.45
C PRO A 143 7.60 -3.52 -8.69
N ARG A 144 7.92 -4.69 -9.22
CA ARG A 144 8.88 -5.63 -8.61
C ARG A 144 10.32 -5.12 -8.60
N GLU A 145 10.72 -4.42 -9.65
CA GLU A 145 12.05 -3.77 -9.69
C GLU A 145 12.14 -2.65 -8.64
N ALA A 146 11.09 -1.86 -8.50
CA ALA A 146 11.01 -0.81 -7.49
C ALA A 146 11.06 -1.40 -6.07
N ASP A 147 10.25 -2.44 -5.78
CA ASP A 147 10.23 -3.11 -4.48
C ASP A 147 11.61 -3.66 -4.09
N VAL A 148 12.28 -4.37 -5.03
CA VAL A 148 13.60 -4.96 -4.80
C VAL A 148 14.68 -3.87 -4.66
N LEU A 149 14.62 -2.83 -5.48
CA LEU A 149 15.58 -1.71 -5.42
C LEU A 149 15.44 -0.95 -4.09
N GLU A 150 14.23 -0.83 -3.57
CA GLU A 150 13.97 -0.24 -2.28
C GLU A 150 14.56 -1.06 -1.13
N LEU A 151 14.34 -2.37 -1.11
CA LEU A 151 14.96 -3.24 -0.11
C LEU A 151 16.49 -3.14 -0.14
N ALA A 152 17.07 -2.83 -1.31
CA ALA A 152 18.50 -2.57 -1.47
C ALA A 152 18.95 -1.20 -0.96
N ALA A 153 18.04 -0.26 -0.74
CA ALA A 153 18.33 1.13 -0.38
C ALA A 153 19.00 1.29 0.99
N GLY A 154 18.77 0.35 1.91
CA GLY A 154 19.45 0.27 3.21
C GLY A 154 20.81 -0.42 3.18
N GLY A 155 21.32 -0.78 1.99
CA GLY A 155 22.59 -1.53 1.87
C GLY A 155 22.45 -3.04 2.13
N ALA A 156 21.24 -3.56 2.26
CA ALA A 156 20.97 -4.96 2.55
C ALA A 156 21.67 -5.89 1.55
N PRO A 157 22.27 -7.00 2.00
CA PRO A 157 22.83 -8.02 1.12
C PRO A 157 21.72 -8.74 0.32
N VAL A 158 22.08 -9.30 -0.83
CA VAL A 158 21.13 -9.95 -1.75
C VAL A 158 20.32 -11.05 -1.08
N ASP A 159 20.92 -11.82 -0.17
CA ASP A 159 20.25 -12.92 0.52
C ASP A 159 19.19 -12.41 1.51
N GLU A 160 19.45 -11.28 2.17
CA GLU A 160 18.46 -10.64 3.03
C GLU A 160 17.29 -10.07 2.21
N ILE A 161 17.59 -9.40 1.09
CA ILE A 161 16.55 -8.92 0.16
C ILE A 161 15.70 -10.10 -0.36
N ALA A 162 16.33 -11.21 -0.71
CA ALA A 162 15.65 -12.39 -1.19
C ALA A 162 14.66 -12.95 -0.17
N ASN A 163 15.09 -13.04 1.10
CA ASN A 163 14.22 -13.48 2.19
C ASN A 163 13.03 -12.52 2.40
N ARG A 164 13.29 -11.20 2.44
CA ARG A 164 12.24 -10.18 2.67
C ARG A 164 11.25 -10.09 1.52
N ALA A 165 11.72 -10.26 0.27
CA ALA A 165 10.88 -10.21 -0.93
C ALA A 165 10.20 -11.56 -1.28
N ALA A 166 10.49 -12.63 -0.54
CA ALA A 166 10.11 -14.02 -0.86
C ALA A 166 10.56 -14.43 -2.28
N LEU A 167 11.82 -14.13 -2.64
CA LEU A 167 12.44 -14.40 -3.92
C LEU A 167 13.71 -15.25 -3.76
N THR A 168 14.23 -15.77 -4.88
CA THR A 168 15.58 -16.36 -4.89
C THR A 168 16.66 -15.28 -5.03
N PRO A 169 17.89 -15.49 -4.51
CA PRO A 169 19.01 -14.55 -4.70
C PRO A 169 19.31 -14.26 -6.18
N GLY A 170 19.12 -15.22 -7.07
CA GLY A 170 19.27 -15.04 -8.51
C GLY A 170 18.23 -14.07 -9.08
N THR A 171 16.97 -14.21 -8.68
CA THR A 171 15.88 -13.32 -9.08
C THR A 171 16.12 -11.89 -8.60
N VAL A 172 16.59 -11.71 -7.36
CA VAL A 172 16.94 -10.39 -6.82
C VAL A 172 18.04 -9.74 -7.65
N ARG A 173 19.12 -10.46 -7.98
CA ARG A 173 20.20 -9.93 -8.84
C ARG A 173 19.67 -9.48 -10.21
N ASN A 174 18.78 -10.26 -10.81
CA ASN A 174 18.17 -9.92 -12.10
C ASN A 174 17.36 -8.62 -12.00
N TYR A 175 16.51 -8.47 -10.98
CA TYR A 175 15.74 -7.25 -10.77
C TYR A 175 16.63 -6.03 -10.52
N LEU A 176 17.68 -6.15 -9.69
CA LEU A 176 18.63 -5.06 -9.45
C LEU A 176 19.39 -4.66 -10.71
N SER A 177 19.82 -5.63 -11.53
CA SER A 177 20.50 -5.36 -12.81
C SER A 177 19.57 -4.70 -13.81
N SER A 178 18.34 -5.19 -13.93
CA SER A 178 17.33 -4.60 -14.81
C SER A 178 16.98 -3.17 -14.40
N ALA A 179 16.77 -2.93 -13.10
CA ALA A 179 16.50 -1.60 -12.56
C ALA A 179 17.67 -0.63 -12.85
N ALA A 180 18.91 -1.05 -12.62
CA ALA A 180 20.09 -0.23 -12.91
C ALA A 180 20.18 0.10 -14.41
N ALA A 181 19.95 -0.86 -15.28
CA ALA A 181 19.96 -0.65 -16.74
C ALA A 181 18.87 0.35 -17.19
N LYS A 182 17.64 0.22 -16.68
CA LYS A 182 16.52 1.13 -16.99
C LYS A 182 16.76 2.56 -16.51
N LEU A 183 17.49 2.71 -15.40
CA LEU A 183 17.84 4.02 -14.83
C LEU A 183 19.12 4.62 -15.43
N GLY A 184 19.84 3.88 -16.26
CA GLY A 184 21.15 4.28 -16.77
C GLY A 184 22.23 4.36 -15.68
N ALA A 185 22.06 3.62 -14.59
CA ALA A 185 22.97 3.62 -13.45
C ALA A 185 24.11 2.59 -13.62
N ALA A 186 25.32 2.96 -13.20
CA ALA A 186 26.48 2.09 -13.28
C ALA A 186 26.44 0.93 -12.25
N ASN A 187 25.69 1.09 -11.18
CA ASN A 187 25.58 0.09 -10.12
C ASN A 187 24.26 0.26 -9.31
N ARG A 188 23.97 -0.71 -8.43
CA ARG A 188 22.75 -0.69 -7.61
C ARG A 188 22.64 0.54 -6.69
N HIS A 189 23.78 1.05 -6.23
CA HIS A 189 23.80 2.20 -5.31
C HIS A 189 23.38 3.48 -6.02
N GLU A 190 23.90 3.70 -7.20
CA GLU A 190 23.51 4.81 -8.08
C GLU A 190 22.04 4.68 -8.52
N ALA A 191 21.61 3.44 -8.84
CA ALA A 191 20.21 3.18 -9.16
C ALA A 191 19.27 3.57 -8.02
N VAL A 192 19.62 3.24 -6.76
CA VAL A 192 18.87 3.66 -5.57
C VAL A 192 18.84 5.19 -5.45
N GLN A 193 19.97 5.88 -5.61
CA GLN A 193 20.02 7.33 -5.51
C GLN A 193 19.16 8.02 -6.58
N LEU A 194 19.25 7.57 -7.82
CA LEU A 194 18.44 8.09 -8.92
C LEU A 194 16.95 7.85 -8.72
N ALA A 195 16.58 6.64 -8.30
CA ALA A 195 15.19 6.31 -8.06
C ALA A 195 14.60 7.11 -6.89
N ARG A 196 15.36 7.31 -5.80
CA ARG A 196 14.95 8.14 -4.67
C ARG A 196 14.81 9.61 -5.02
N SER A 197 15.79 10.19 -5.73
CA SER A 197 15.75 11.61 -6.13
C SER A 197 14.55 11.93 -7.03
N ARG A 198 13.99 10.92 -7.69
CA ARG A 198 12.81 11.04 -8.56
C ARG A 198 11.52 10.52 -7.91
N GLY A 199 11.56 10.10 -6.65
CA GLY A 199 10.41 9.56 -5.92
C GLY A 199 9.85 8.26 -6.51
N TRP A 200 10.67 7.46 -7.18
CA TRP A 200 10.25 6.16 -7.76
C TRP A 200 10.38 5.00 -6.79
N ILE A 201 11.21 5.17 -5.75
CA ILE A 201 11.34 4.29 -4.59
C ILE A 201 11.53 5.10 -3.31
#